data_52d5003c116a6ffff606bf55692c8f58
#
_entry.id   52d5003c116a6ffff606bf55692c8f58
#
_cell.length_a   1.000
_cell.length_b   1.000
_cell.length_c   1.000
_cell.angle_alpha   90.00
_cell.angle_beta   90.00
_cell.angle_gamma   90.00
#
_symmetry.space_group_name_H-M   'P 1'
#
loop_
_entity.id
_entity.type
_entity.pdbx_description
1 polymer ?
#
loop_
_entity_poly.entity_id
_entity_poly.type
_entity_poly.pdbx_seq_one_letter_code
_entity_poly.pdbx_strand_id
1 'polypeptide(L)'
;GSNMLHLGLGARTSDTKQPVRARARPEFNQSPRFVDTDAFEADRANTLNLEGIWRFGPYFAAFEYLGTAYDAPTVDDPFIGGWHLTAAWTLTGEMRNYRARTGTFDALPVARPVNQGGWGMLEIAGRFSTIDLTDGALTGGEMDVWSVGLNWWATSAAQASINYRLVLLDQLGIRGTSSGFDVRLLLMLL
;
A
#
# COMPACT_ATOMS: atom_id res chain seq x y z
N GLY A 1 -3.91 22.87 11.53
CA GLY A 1 -3.58 22.46 10.15
C GLY A 1 -4.75 22.66 9.22
N SER A 2 -4.50 22.95 7.93
CA SER A 2 -5.55 23.11 6.91
C SER A 2 -5.92 21.76 6.30
N ASN A 3 -7.15 21.62 5.83
CA ASN A 3 -7.55 20.52 4.96
C ASN A 3 -6.67 20.50 3.69
N MET A 4 -6.46 19.34 3.09
CA MET A 4 -5.51 19.18 2.00
C MET A 4 -6.00 18.13 1.01
N LEU A 5 -5.80 18.44 -0.27
CA LEU A 5 -5.84 17.50 -1.38
C LEU A 5 -4.47 17.52 -2.06
N HIS A 6 -3.84 16.36 -2.19
CA HIS A 6 -2.63 16.16 -2.97
C HIS A 6 -2.96 15.25 -4.16
N LEU A 7 -2.50 15.62 -5.34
CA LEU A 7 -2.60 14.80 -6.54
C LEU A 7 -1.20 14.68 -7.15
N GLY A 8 -0.83 13.48 -7.53
CA GLY A 8 0.45 13.18 -8.16
C GLY A 8 0.30 12.33 -9.41
N LEU A 9 1.18 12.60 -10.37
CA LEU A 9 1.32 11.85 -11.61
C LEU A 9 2.81 11.57 -11.83
N GLY A 10 3.16 10.32 -12.04
CA GLY A 10 4.49 9.88 -12.39
C GLY A 10 4.49 9.04 -13.65
N ALA A 11 5.47 9.22 -14.51
CA ALA A 11 5.71 8.36 -15.67
C ALA A 11 7.19 8.02 -15.76
N ARG A 12 7.49 6.77 -16.13
CA ARG A 12 8.86 6.29 -16.32
C ARG A 12 8.93 5.38 -17.53
N THR A 13 9.95 5.58 -18.36
CA THR A 13 10.36 4.64 -19.40
C THR A 13 11.73 4.08 -19.05
N SER A 14 11.95 2.80 -19.21
CA SER A 14 13.22 2.14 -18.92
C SER A 14 13.48 1.03 -19.91
N ASP A 15 14.61 1.07 -20.58
CA ASP A 15 15.08 -0.08 -21.36
C ASP A 15 15.55 -1.17 -20.39
N THR A 16 15.18 -2.41 -20.66
CA THR A 16 15.50 -3.57 -19.83
C THR A 16 16.69 -4.30 -20.45
N LYS A 17 17.68 -4.64 -19.62
CA LYS A 17 18.92 -5.34 -20.07
C LYS A 17 18.99 -6.77 -19.55
N GLN A 18 18.02 -7.17 -18.76
CA GLN A 18 17.93 -8.48 -18.11
C GLN A 18 16.46 -8.86 -17.99
N PRO A 19 16.15 -10.16 -17.86
CA PRO A 19 14.78 -10.60 -17.62
C PRO A 19 14.11 -9.85 -16.48
N VAL A 20 12.87 -9.43 -16.69
CA VAL A 20 12.03 -8.77 -15.69
C VAL A 20 11.14 -9.77 -14.99
N ARG A 21 10.72 -9.47 -13.76
CA ARG A 21 9.81 -10.30 -12.97
C ARG A 21 8.97 -9.44 -12.05
N ALA A 22 7.66 -9.50 -12.18
CA ALA A 22 6.73 -8.84 -11.28
C ALA A 22 6.17 -9.84 -10.27
N ARG A 23 6.10 -9.44 -9.00
CA ARG A 23 5.61 -10.32 -7.92
C ARG A 23 5.20 -9.54 -6.69
N ALA A 24 4.15 -10.00 -6.00
CA ALA A 24 3.67 -9.35 -4.79
C ALA A 24 3.39 -10.33 -3.64
N ARG A 25 3.50 -9.80 -2.41
CA ARG A 25 3.04 -10.43 -1.19
C ARG A 25 1.67 -9.88 -0.81
N PRO A 26 0.86 -10.63 -0.04
CA PRO A 26 -0.46 -10.18 0.41
C PRO A 26 -0.38 -9.18 1.59
N GLU A 27 0.50 -8.18 1.50
CA GLU A 27 0.75 -7.15 2.52
C GLU A 27 1.22 -7.69 3.90
N PHE A 28 1.53 -8.98 4.01
CA PHE A 28 2.24 -9.58 5.14
C PHE A 28 3.73 -9.69 4.82
N ASN A 29 4.60 -9.05 5.58
CA ASN A 29 6.04 -9.01 5.30
C ASN A 29 6.69 -10.40 5.33
N GLN A 30 6.19 -11.31 6.16
CA GLN A 30 6.72 -12.68 6.34
C GLN A 30 6.02 -13.72 5.45
N SER A 31 4.97 -13.32 4.71
CA SER A 31 4.27 -14.21 3.77
C SER A 31 5.16 -14.52 2.56
N PRO A 32 5.00 -15.68 1.92
CA PRO A 32 5.50 -15.90 0.57
C PRO A 32 4.83 -14.92 -0.42
N ARG A 33 5.32 -14.88 -1.64
CA ARG A 33 4.66 -14.18 -2.73
C ARG A 33 3.50 -15.02 -3.22
N PHE A 34 2.34 -14.39 -3.40
CA PHE A 34 1.13 -15.09 -3.83
C PHE A 34 0.89 -14.93 -5.33
N VAL A 35 1.38 -13.84 -5.92
CA VAL A 35 1.33 -13.59 -7.36
C VAL A 35 2.75 -13.36 -7.87
N ASP A 36 3.05 -13.93 -9.04
CA ASP A 36 4.40 -13.95 -9.61
C ASP A 36 4.35 -14.28 -11.10
N THR A 37 4.89 -13.41 -11.97
CA THR A 37 4.93 -13.63 -13.41
C THR A 37 5.97 -14.64 -13.87
N ASP A 38 6.84 -15.12 -12.96
CA ASP A 38 8.15 -15.63 -13.34
C ASP A 38 9.00 -14.62 -14.12
N ALA A 39 10.19 -15.00 -14.54
CA ALA A 39 11.06 -14.12 -15.30
C ALA A 39 10.71 -14.19 -16.80
N PHE A 40 10.58 -13.04 -17.46
CA PHE A 40 10.36 -12.93 -18.89
C PHE A 40 11.25 -11.85 -19.50
N GLU A 41 11.57 -12.01 -20.77
CA GLU A 41 12.36 -11.02 -21.53
C GLU A 41 11.47 -9.87 -21.96
N ALA A 42 11.98 -8.65 -21.78
CA ALA A 42 11.34 -7.43 -22.28
C ALA A 42 12.42 -6.46 -22.74
N ASP A 43 12.15 -5.71 -23.79
CA ASP A 43 13.04 -4.68 -24.29
C ASP A 43 12.85 -3.35 -23.55
N ARG A 44 11.61 -3.08 -23.12
CA ARG A 44 11.24 -1.83 -22.46
C ARG A 44 10.10 -2.01 -21.47
N ALA A 45 10.12 -1.20 -20.43
CA ALA A 45 9.02 -1.05 -19.47
C ALA A 45 8.58 0.42 -19.40
N ASN A 46 7.29 0.69 -19.62
CA ASN A 46 6.66 1.99 -19.52
C ASN A 46 5.68 1.97 -18.35
N THR A 47 6.03 2.69 -17.28
CA THR A 47 5.25 2.70 -16.05
C THR A 47 4.54 4.04 -15.88
N LEU A 48 3.27 3.98 -15.49
CA LEU A 48 2.43 5.10 -15.07
C LEU A 48 2.07 4.93 -13.60
N ASN A 49 2.22 6.00 -12.84
CA ASN A 49 1.75 6.09 -11.45
C ASN A 49 0.79 7.26 -11.32
N LEU A 50 -0.32 7.04 -10.61
CA LEU A 50 -1.28 8.06 -10.19
C LEU A 50 -1.44 7.98 -8.69
N GLU A 51 -1.42 9.12 -8.01
CA GLU A 51 -1.67 9.19 -6.58
C GLU A 51 -2.63 10.31 -6.22
N GLY A 52 -3.43 10.08 -5.19
CA GLY A 52 -4.33 11.05 -4.62
C GLY A 52 -4.39 10.89 -3.11
N ILE A 53 -4.23 11.99 -2.37
CA ILE A 53 -4.30 11.99 -0.91
C ILE A 53 -5.25 13.10 -0.47
N TRP A 54 -6.21 12.75 0.35
CA TRP A 54 -7.15 13.67 0.96
C TRP A 54 -7.05 13.62 2.48
N ARG A 55 -7.07 14.79 3.11
CA ARG A 55 -7.06 14.95 4.56
C ARG A 55 -8.04 16.04 4.96
N PHE A 56 -8.94 15.72 5.89
CA PHE A 56 -9.94 16.62 6.45
C PHE A 56 -10.08 16.37 7.95
N GLY A 57 -9.52 17.26 8.77
CA GLY A 57 -9.49 17.06 10.22
C GLY A 57 -8.87 15.70 10.58
N PRO A 58 -9.58 14.86 11.34
CA PRO A 58 -9.09 13.55 11.76
C PRO A 58 -9.22 12.46 10.66
N TYR A 59 -9.81 12.79 9.51
CA TYR A 59 -10.01 11.84 8.42
C TYR A 59 -8.89 11.92 7.39
N PHE A 60 -8.53 10.77 6.86
CA PHE A 60 -7.51 10.58 5.86
C PHE A 60 -7.97 9.56 4.82
N ALA A 61 -7.67 9.82 3.55
CA ALA A 61 -7.79 8.85 2.48
C ALA A 61 -6.60 8.98 1.52
N ALA A 62 -6.12 7.86 1.00
CA ALA A 62 -5.06 7.79 0.00
C ALA A 62 -5.39 6.75 -1.06
N PHE A 63 -5.19 7.12 -2.31
CA PHE A 63 -5.32 6.27 -3.48
C PHE A 63 -3.99 6.26 -4.22
N GLU A 64 -3.58 5.10 -4.71
CA GLU A 64 -2.44 4.97 -5.61
C GLU A 64 -2.73 3.90 -6.66
N TYR A 65 -2.36 4.18 -7.90
CA TYR A 65 -2.41 3.27 -9.03
C TYR A 65 -1.02 3.17 -9.66
N LEU A 66 -0.59 1.97 -10.00
CA LEU A 66 0.63 1.69 -10.74
C LEU A 66 0.31 0.71 -11.86
N GLY A 67 0.60 1.10 -13.11
CA GLY A 67 0.47 0.23 -14.27
C GLY A 67 1.75 0.25 -15.10
N THR A 68 2.15 -0.89 -15.62
CA THR A 68 3.35 -1.03 -16.47
C THR A 68 3.01 -1.80 -17.74
N ALA A 69 3.23 -1.16 -18.88
CA ALA A 69 3.21 -1.79 -20.20
C ALA A 69 4.63 -2.23 -20.56
N TYR A 70 4.80 -3.47 -20.97
CA TYR A 70 6.07 -4.02 -21.39
C TYR A 70 6.09 -4.16 -22.91
N ASP A 71 7.22 -3.81 -23.52
CA ASP A 71 7.58 -4.18 -24.89
C ASP A 71 8.29 -5.54 -24.80
N ALA A 72 7.53 -6.61 -24.96
CA ALA A 72 7.92 -7.98 -24.69
C ALA A 72 7.19 -8.96 -25.64
N PRO A 73 7.54 -8.99 -26.96
CA PRO A 73 6.79 -9.73 -27.98
C PRO A 73 6.68 -11.24 -27.73
N THR A 74 7.58 -11.82 -26.94
CA THR A 74 7.56 -13.25 -26.58
C THR A 74 6.42 -13.61 -25.62
N VAL A 75 5.79 -12.61 -25.00
CA VAL A 75 4.69 -12.75 -24.05
C VAL A 75 3.53 -11.80 -24.34
N ASP A 76 3.38 -11.40 -25.62
CA ASP A 76 2.27 -10.60 -26.16
C ASP A 76 2.17 -9.17 -25.60
N ASP A 77 3.33 -8.51 -25.34
CA ASP A 77 3.43 -7.11 -24.89
C ASP A 77 2.50 -6.77 -23.71
N PRO A 78 2.62 -7.46 -22.57
CA PRO A 78 1.64 -7.42 -21.51
C PRO A 78 1.56 -6.07 -20.79
N PHE A 79 0.36 -5.75 -20.27
CA PHE A 79 0.11 -4.67 -19.34
C PHE A 79 -0.31 -5.24 -17.98
N ILE A 80 0.47 -4.98 -16.95
CA ILE A 80 0.19 -5.45 -15.59
C ILE A 80 0.18 -4.28 -14.61
N GLY A 81 -0.57 -4.41 -13.52
CA GLY A 81 -0.67 -3.32 -12.57
C GLY A 81 -1.53 -3.61 -11.36
N GLY A 82 -1.75 -2.56 -10.58
CA GLY A 82 -2.59 -2.63 -9.40
C GLY A 82 -2.90 -1.26 -8.84
N TRP A 83 -3.81 -1.22 -7.89
CA TRP A 83 -4.14 -0.01 -7.17
C TRP A 83 -4.53 -0.30 -5.74
N HIS A 84 -4.51 0.73 -4.91
CA HIS A 84 -5.04 0.63 -3.56
C HIS A 84 -5.76 1.90 -3.13
N LEU A 85 -6.69 1.72 -2.21
CA LEU A 85 -7.37 2.77 -1.48
C LEU A 85 -7.21 2.51 0.02
N THR A 86 -6.73 3.51 0.73
CA THR A 86 -6.63 3.49 2.20
C THR A 86 -7.49 4.60 2.76
N ALA A 87 -8.25 4.31 3.82
CA ALA A 87 -8.96 5.31 4.60
C ALA A 87 -8.61 5.14 6.08
N ALA A 88 -8.49 6.25 6.80
CA ALA A 88 -8.23 6.22 8.24
C ALA A 88 -8.98 7.33 8.96
N TRP A 89 -9.32 7.05 10.22
CA TRP A 89 -9.96 7.98 11.14
C TRP A 89 -9.23 7.95 12.48
N THR A 90 -8.67 9.09 12.84
CA THR A 90 -8.09 9.28 14.18
C THR A 90 -9.22 9.56 15.16
N LEU A 91 -9.56 8.56 15.97
CA LEU A 91 -10.68 8.59 16.92
C LEU A 91 -10.50 9.65 18.02
N THR A 92 -9.26 9.96 18.34
CA THR A 92 -8.87 10.99 19.35
C THR A 92 -8.82 12.40 18.76
N GLY A 93 -9.03 12.56 17.45
CA GLY A 93 -9.25 13.84 16.79
C GLY A 93 -8.01 14.51 16.22
N GLU A 94 -6.82 13.93 16.35
CA GLU A 94 -5.59 14.49 15.78
C GLU A 94 -5.61 14.43 14.26
N MET A 95 -4.97 15.41 13.63
CA MET A 95 -4.82 15.50 12.18
C MET A 95 -3.38 15.21 11.78
N ARG A 96 -3.18 14.42 10.73
CA ARG A 96 -1.86 14.13 10.15
C ARG A 96 -1.18 15.40 9.67
N ASN A 97 0.08 15.61 10.04
CA ASN A 97 0.87 16.73 9.56
C ASN A 97 1.44 16.41 8.17
N TYR A 98 1.25 17.33 7.22
CA TYR A 98 1.73 17.20 5.85
C TYR A 98 2.71 18.31 5.52
N ARG A 99 3.84 17.95 4.92
CA ARG A 99 4.88 18.85 4.43
C ARG A 99 4.71 19.05 2.93
N ALA A 100 4.08 20.14 2.54
CA ALA A 100 3.83 20.44 1.12
C ALA A 100 5.12 20.54 0.28
N ARG A 101 6.26 20.94 0.88
CA ARG A 101 7.53 21.06 0.17
C ARG A 101 8.12 19.72 -0.27
N THR A 102 7.85 18.66 0.45
CA THR A 102 8.40 17.32 0.21
C THR A 102 7.34 16.30 -0.21
N GLY A 103 6.06 16.67 -0.18
CA GLY A 103 4.97 15.75 -0.48
C GLY A 103 4.80 14.62 0.55
N THR A 104 5.28 14.80 1.79
CA THR A 104 5.33 13.73 2.79
C THR A 104 4.54 14.06 4.04
N PHE A 105 4.15 13.02 4.78
CA PHE A 105 3.58 13.15 6.11
C PHE A 105 4.67 13.03 7.18
N ASP A 106 4.54 13.85 8.23
CA ASP A 106 5.33 13.73 9.45
C ASP A 106 4.81 12.59 10.33
N ALA A 107 5.56 12.31 11.41
CA ALA A 107 5.06 11.49 12.50
C ALA A 107 3.71 12.04 13.01
N LEU A 108 2.82 11.14 13.37
CA LEU A 108 1.50 11.50 13.87
C LEU A 108 1.64 12.27 15.20
N PRO A 109 0.94 13.41 15.34
CA PRO A 109 0.96 14.16 16.58
C PRO A 109 0.17 13.42 17.65
N VAL A 110 0.76 13.16 18.80
CA VAL A 110 0.06 12.61 19.96
C VAL A 110 -0.25 13.76 20.91
N ALA A 111 -1.51 14.26 20.88
CA ALA A 111 -1.90 15.44 21.65
C ALA A 111 -1.87 15.20 23.16
N ARG A 112 -2.20 14.00 23.62
CA ARG A 112 -2.25 13.61 25.04
C ARG A 112 -1.52 12.28 25.25
N PRO A 113 -0.17 12.28 25.28
CA PRO A 113 0.61 11.07 25.42
C PRO A 113 0.46 10.43 26.80
N VAL A 114 0.62 9.11 26.88
CA VAL A 114 0.43 8.32 28.10
C VAL A 114 1.38 8.74 29.23
N ASN A 115 2.63 9.07 28.89
CA ASN A 115 3.62 9.56 29.87
C ASN A 115 3.33 10.95 30.44
N GLN A 116 2.28 11.63 29.94
CA GLN A 116 1.76 12.90 30.45
C GLN A 116 0.33 12.77 30.99
N GLY A 117 -0.12 11.55 31.34
CA GLY A 117 -1.44 11.28 31.89
C GLY A 117 -2.57 11.23 30.85
N GLY A 118 -2.26 11.16 29.56
CA GLY A 118 -3.23 11.01 28.49
C GLY A 118 -3.47 9.54 28.12
N TRP A 119 -4.28 9.33 27.07
CA TRP A 119 -4.60 8.01 26.52
C TRP A 119 -3.77 7.66 25.27
N GLY A 120 -2.92 8.59 24.81
CA GLY A 120 -2.29 8.47 23.51
C GLY A 120 -3.23 8.84 22.36
N MET A 121 -2.86 8.46 21.15
CA MET A 121 -3.65 8.66 19.92
C MET A 121 -4.16 7.31 19.41
N LEU A 122 -5.42 7.24 19.06
CA LEU A 122 -6.06 6.03 18.55
C LEU A 122 -6.62 6.27 17.14
N GLU A 123 -6.30 5.36 16.21
CA GLU A 123 -6.73 5.42 14.82
C GLU A 123 -7.27 4.06 14.37
N ILE A 124 -8.40 4.07 13.65
CA ILE A 124 -8.87 2.94 12.87
C ILE A 124 -8.54 3.19 11.40
N ALA A 125 -8.06 2.18 10.69
CA ALA A 125 -7.75 2.26 9.27
C ALA A 125 -8.30 1.06 8.52
N GLY A 126 -8.72 1.30 7.27
CA GLY A 126 -9.12 0.27 6.31
C GLY A 126 -8.35 0.46 5.02
N ARG A 127 -8.04 -0.64 4.34
CA ARG A 127 -7.38 -0.63 3.04
C ARG A 127 -7.94 -1.75 2.16
N PHE A 128 -8.17 -1.41 0.92
CA PHE A 128 -8.35 -2.36 -0.17
C PHE A 128 -7.21 -2.19 -1.15
N SER A 129 -6.63 -3.29 -1.60
CA SER A 129 -5.67 -3.29 -2.69
C SER A 129 -5.94 -4.44 -3.64
N THR A 130 -5.65 -4.22 -4.91
CA THR A 130 -5.75 -5.23 -5.97
C THR A 130 -4.51 -5.17 -6.84
N ILE A 131 -4.07 -6.30 -7.33
CA ILE A 131 -2.99 -6.43 -8.30
C ILE A 131 -3.36 -7.53 -9.30
N ASP A 132 -3.17 -7.23 -10.57
CA ASP A 132 -3.32 -8.17 -11.68
C ASP A 132 -1.98 -8.28 -12.42
N LEU A 133 -1.43 -9.49 -12.44
CA LEU A 133 -0.19 -9.84 -13.12
C LEU A 133 -0.45 -10.84 -14.27
N THR A 134 -1.70 -10.88 -14.76
CA THR A 134 -2.12 -11.79 -15.84
C THR A 134 -2.54 -10.95 -17.05
N ASP A 135 -1.75 -11.03 -18.13
CA ASP A 135 -2.08 -10.41 -19.42
C ASP A 135 -1.25 -11.06 -20.53
N GLY A 136 -1.83 -11.22 -21.72
CA GLY A 136 -1.21 -11.93 -22.83
C GLY A 136 -0.83 -13.36 -22.44
N ALA A 137 0.43 -13.71 -22.62
CA ALA A 137 0.98 -15.01 -22.21
C ALA A 137 1.46 -15.05 -20.74
N LEU A 138 1.43 -13.93 -20.00
CA LEU A 138 1.75 -13.92 -18.59
C LEU A 138 0.57 -14.44 -17.76
N THR A 139 0.89 -15.30 -16.80
CA THR A 139 -0.07 -15.94 -15.89
C THR A 139 0.33 -15.74 -14.42
N GLY A 140 0.70 -14.49 -14.09
CA GLY A 140 1.23 -14.16 -12.76
C GLY A 140 0.20 -14.18 -11.64
N GLY A 141 -1.10 -14.25 -11.97
CA GLY A 141 -2.22 -14.30 -11.02
C GLY A 141 -2.75 -12.93 -10.60
N GLU A 142 -3.93 -12.95 -10.01
CA GLU A 142 -4.64 -11.79 -9.48
C GLU A 142 -4.78 -11.93 -7.97
N MET A 143 -4.68 -10.83 -7.24
CA MET A 143 -4.81 -10.83 -5.79
C MET A 143 -5.50 -9.57 -5.29
N ASP A 144 -6.57 -9.77 -4.50
CA ASP A 144 -7.25 -8.74 -3.75
C ASP A 144 -6.95 -8.87 -2.26
N VAL A 145 -6.69 -7.75 -1.59
CA VAL A 145 -6.44 -7.71 -0.14
C VAL A 145 -7.34 -6.69 0.53
N TRP A 146 -8.16 -7.15 1.46
CA TRP A 146 -8.93 -6.33 2.37
C TRP A 146 -8.23 -6.29 3.72
N SER A 147 -7.96 -5.11 4.23
CA SER A 147 -7.29 -4.91 5.51
C SER A 147 -8.08 -3.98 6.41
N VAL A 148 -8.14 -4.30 7.70
CA VAL A 148 -8.63 -3.40 8.74
C VAL A 148 -7.64 -3.43 9.90
N GLY A 149 -7.33 -2.25 10.44
CA GLY A 149 -6.34 -2.12 11.50
C GLY A 149 -6.74 -1.11 12.56
N LEU A 150 -6.24 -1.35 13.76
CA LEU A 150 -6.28 -0.43 14.88
C LEU A 150 -4.84 -0.06 15.24
N ASN A 151 -4.57 1.23 15.27
CA ASN A 151 -3.27 1.80 15.60
C ASN A 151 -3.38 2.63 16.88
N TRP A 152 -2.52 2.36 17.84
CA TRP A 152 -2.43 3.12 19.08
C TRP A 152 -1.01 3.66 19.28
N TRP A 153 -0.88 4.97 19.30
CA TRP A 153 0.36 5.65 19.66
C TRP A 153 0.29 6.07 21.12
N ALA A 154 0.95 5.34 22.00
CA ALA A 154 1.04 5.69 23.41
C ALA A 154 1.79 7.02 23.61
N THR A 155 2.85 7.23 22.81
CA THR A 155 3.64 8.46 22.72
C THR A 155 4.11 8.65 21.28
N SER A 156 4.80 9.74 20.97
CA SER A 156 5.45 9.93 19.65
C SER A 156 6.54 8.88 19.36
N ALA A 157 7.04 8.17 20.36
CA ALA A 157 8.11 7.18 20.25
C ALA A 157 7.62 5.73 20.44
N ALA A 158 6.35 5.50 20.83
CA ALA A 158 5.83 4.17 21.12
C ALA A 158 4.47 3.94 20.45
N GLN A 159 4.37 2.90 19.61
CA GLN A 159 3.16 2.51 18.88
C GLN A 159 2.90 1.01 19.06
N ALA A 160 1.64 0.65 19.17
CA ALA A 160 1.13 -0.70 19.00
C ALA A 160 0.09 -0.71 17.87
N SER A 161 0.07 -1.74 17.06
CA SER A 161 -0.96 -1.93 16.04
C SER A 161 -1.37 -3.39 15.92
N ILE A 162 -2.64 -3.59 15.56
CA ILE A 162 -3.19 -4.89 15.19
C ILE A 162 -3.92 -4.72 13.86
N ASN A 163 -3.68 -5.62 12.92
CA ASN A 163 -4.34 -5.63 11.62
C ASN A 163 -4.89 -7.03 11.33
N TYR A 164 -6.07 -7.07 10.74
CA TYR A 164 -6.64 -8.26 10.12
C TYR A 164 -6.63 -8.07 8.60
N ARG A 165 -6.26 -9.12 7.87
CA ARG A 165 -6.29 -9.15 6.40
C ARG A 165 -7.02 -10.36 5.89
N LEU A 166 -7.81 -10.12 4.85
CA LEU A 166 -8.47 -11.13 4.03
C LEU A 166 -7.89 -11.01 2.62
N VAL A 167 -7.33 -12.09 2.11
CA VAL A 167 -6.71 -12.18 0.78
C VAL A 167 -7.54 -13.10 -0.08
N LEU A 168 -7.93 -12.62 -1.26
CA LEU A 168 -8.56 -13.39 -2.30
C LEU A 168 -7.55 -13.53 -3.43
N LEU A 169 -7.33 -14.74 -3.90
CA LEU A 169 -6.37 -15.07 -4.94
C LEU A 169 -7.09 -15.77 -6.09
N ASP A 170 -6.79 -15.38 -7.31
CA ASP A 170 -7.14 -16.12 -8.52
C ASP A 170 -5.86 -16.38 -9.33
N GLN A 171 -5.57 -17.65 -9.59
CA GLN A 171 -4.45 -18.06 -10.42
C GLN A 171 -4.93 -19.09 -11.44
N LEU A 172 -5.05 -18.66 -12.69
CA LEU A 172 -5.54 -19.50 -13.79
C LEU A 172 -6.95 -20.08 -13.53
N GLY A 173 -7.85 -19.31 -12.89
CA GLY A 173 -9.19 -19.73 -12.52
C GLY A 173 -9.26 -20.61 -11.26
N ILE A 174 -8.13 -20.87 -10.62
CA ILE A 174 -8.07 -21.55 -9.31
C ILE A 174 -8.13 -20.46 -8.23
N ARG A 175 -9.26 -20.42 -7.52
CA ARG A 175 -9.49 -19.42 -6.47
C ARG A 175 -9.05 -19.90 -5.11
N GLY A 176 -8.35 -19.05 -4.39
CA GLY A 176 -7.90 -19.29 -3.03
C GLY A 176 -8.28 -18.13 -2.10
N THR A 177 -8.40 -18.44 -0.82
CA THR A 177 -8.63 -17.42 0.24
C THR A 177 -7.65 -17.68 1.36
N SER A 178 -7.04 -16.59 1.84
CA SER A 178 -6.17 -16.63 3.03
C SER A 178 -6.53 -15.47 3.95
N SER A 179 -6.38 -15.66 5.25
CA SER A 179 -6.58 -14.58 6.21
C SER A 179 -5.59 -14.67 7.36
N GLY A 180 -5.35 -13.56 8.02
CA GLY A 180 -4.43 -13.54 9.16
C GLY A 180 -4.47 -12.23 9.92
N PHE A 181 -3.88 -12.29 11.11
CA PHE A 181 -3.63 -11.13 11.96
C PHE A 181 -2.14 -10.84 12.01
N ASP A 182 -1.78 -9.57 12.08
CA ASP A 182 -0.46 -9.14 12.51
C ASP A 182 -0.57 -8.18 13.68
N VAL A 183 0.39 -8.27 14.58
CA VAL A 183 0.59 -7.35 15.70
C VAL A 183 1.97 -6.76 15.57
N ARG A 184 2.07 -5.45 15.69
CA ARG A 184 3.34 -4.73 15.62
C ARG A 184 3.50 -3.83 16.84
N LEU A 185 4.67 -3.90 17.44
CA LEU A 185 5.14 -2.94 18.43
C LEU A 185 6.32 -2.17 17.83
N LEU A 186 6.28 -0.86 17.91
CA LEU A 186 7.35 0.03 17.47
C LEU A 186 7.79 0.88 18.64
N LEU A 187 9.09 0.85 18.94
CA LEU A 187 9.74 1.74 19.91
C LEU A 187 10.86 2.47 19.18
N MET A 188 10.85 3.79 19.23
CA MET A 188 11.91 4.64 18.71
C MET A 188 12.77 5.09 19.89
N LEU A 189 14.04 4.77 19.86
CA LEU A 189 15.04 5.26 20.82
C LEU A 189 15.55 6.60 20.27
N LEU A 190 15.33 7.66 21.00
CA LEU A 190 15.75 9.04 20.67
C LEU A 190 17.08 9.35 21.37
#